data_6eab6309961721a943edd4909731bb53
#
_entry.id   6eab6309961721a943edd4909731bb53
#
_cell.length_a   1.000
_cell.length_b   1.000
_cell.length_c   1.000
_cell.angle_alpha   90.00
_cell.angle_beta   90.00
_cell.angle_gamma   90.00
#
_symmetry.space_group_name_H-M   'P 1'
#
loop_
_entity.id
_entity.type
_entity.pdbx_description
1 polymer ?
#
loop_
_entity_poly.entity_id
_entity_poly.type
_entity_poly.pdbx_seq_one_letter_code
_entity_poly.pdbx_strand_id
1 'polypeptide(L)'
;MNLIKEFQRKIIRKQSFFSDKNNKNKDDLIVDLKEKGIANNKILSCIKKIPRELFIGDSFIELVYENIPLPISCNQTISQPYVVAYMIDCLRLKKTDKVLEIGTGTGYQTALLAHLCKHVCTIEIFSKLYDQAKLNHEKLKLKNISYMLGNGTHGWIEQVSFDAIIISAAAKLVPNKLLKSLKNGGKLIFPKKYSLEHQK
;
A
#
# COMPACT_ATOMS: atom_id res chain seq x y z
N MET A 1 18.85 -6.08 -9.16
CA MET A 1 18.70 -4.79 -9.90
C MET A 1 17.90 -4.92 -11.22
N ASN A 2 17.54 -6.11 -11.68
CA ASN A 2 16.97 -6.30 -13.03
C ASN A 2 15.43 -6.42 -13.09
N LEU A 3 14.77 -6.91 -12.06
CA LEU A 3 13.32 -7.19 -12.07
C LEU A 3 12.44 -5.94 -12.18
N ILE A 4 12.79 -4.86 -11.50
CA ILE A 4 12.01 -3.59 -11.56
C ILE A 4 12.18 -2.93 -12.93
N LYS A 5 13.39 -2.91 -13.49
CA LYS A 5 13.63 -2.38 -14.85
C LYS A 5 12.92 -3.22 -15.91
N GLU A 6 12.89 -4.53 -15.75
CA GLU A 6 12.18 -5.44 -16.65
C GLU A 6 10.67 -5.29 -16.54
N PHE A 7 10.16 -5.11 -15.31
CA PHE A 7 8.77 -4.81 -15.05
C PHE A 7 8.37 -3.44 -15.62
N GLN A 8 9.20 -2.41 -15.43
CA GLN A 8 9.01 -1.09 -16.03
C GLN A 8 9.00 -1.17 -17.57
N ARG A 9 9.93 -1.94 -18.19
CA ARG A 9 9.93 -2.16 -19.65
C ARG A 9 8.67 -2.90 -20.13
N LYS A 10 8.15 -3.86 -19.37
CA LYS A 10 6.89 -4.54 -19.69
C LYS A 10 5.69 -3.61 -19.60
N ILE A 11 5.66 -2.69 -18.62
CA ILE A 11 4.60 -1.67 -18.51
C ILE A 11 4.70 -0.70 -19.70
N ILE A 12 5.90 -0.18 -20.02
CA ILE A 12 6.10 0.74 -21.15
C ILE A 12 5.74 0.08 -22.48
N ARG A 13 6.08 -1.21 -22.69
CA ARG A 13 5.64 -1.96 -23.87
C ARG A 13 4.12 -2.17 -23.92
N LYS A 14 3.46 -2.31 -22.77
CA LYS A 14 2.00 -2.34 -22.72
C LYS A 14 1.38 -0.97 -22.99
N GLN A 15 2.01 0.16 -22.65
CA GLN A 15 1.49 1.49 -22.99
C GLN A 15 1.29 1.67 -24.51
N SER A 16 2.20 1.17 -25.34
CA SER A 16 2.03 1.22 -26.81
C SER A 16 0.89 0.32 -27.34
N PHE A 17 0.42 -0.64 -26.56
CA PHE A 17 -0.70 -1.54 -26.88
C PHE A 17 -2.06 -1.02 -26.38
N PHE A 18 -2.04 -0.06 -25.43
CA PHE A 18 -3.26 0.49 -24.79
C PHE A 18 -3.76 1.79 -25.42
N SER A 19 -3.12 2.29 -26.51
CA SER A 19 -3.52 3.53 -27.15
C SER A 19 -4.94 3.52 -27.76
N ASP A 20 -5.61 2.35 -27.78
CA ASP A 20 -6.94 2.18 -28.40
C ASP A 20 -8.01 1.61 -27.44
N LYS A 21 -7.78 1.53 -26.12
CA LYS A 21 -8.78 0.98 -25.20
C LYS A 21 -9.09 1.97 -24.07
N ASN A 22 -10.37 2.27 -23.92
CA ASN A 22 -11.02 3.02 -22.85
C ASN A 22 -10.20 3.02 -21.55
N ASN A 23 -9.63 4.19 -21.18
CA ASN A 23 -9.00 4.37 -19.89
C ASN A 23 -9.97 3.96 -18.80
N LYS A 24 -9.62 2.95 -18.00
CA LYS A 24 -10.44 2.54 -16.87
C LYS A 24 -10.62 3.70 -15.92
N ASN A 25 -11.85 3.91 -15.51
CA ASN A 25 -12.18 4.86 -14.48
C ASN A 25 -12.24 4.21 -13.10
N LYS A 26 -12.49 4.99 -12.09
CA LYS A 26 -12.56 4.55 -10.69
C LYS A 26 -13.68 3.52 -10.45
N ASP A 27 -14.80 3.65 -11.13
CA ASP A 27 -15.93 2.72 -11.00
C ASP A 27 -15.61 1.36 -11.63
N ASP A 28 -14.88 1.33 -12.75
CA ASP A 28 -14.38 0.09 -13.36
C ASP A 28 -13.44 -0.66 -12.42
N LEU A 29 -12.55 0.07 -11.73
CA LEU A 29 -11.70 -0.54 -10.71
C LEU A 29 -12.53 -1.15 -9.57
N ILE A 30 -13.57 -0.47 -9.10
CA ILE A 30 -14.46 -1.01 -8.03
C ILE A 30 -15.17 -2.28 -8.49
N VAL A 31 -15.61 -2.34 -9.75
CA VAL A 31 -16.21 -3.55 -10.33
C VAL A 31 -15.19 -4.70 -10.35
N ASP A 32 -13.99 -4.47 -10.88
CA ASP A 32 -12.92 -5.48 -10.94
C ASP A 32 -12.53 -6.00 -9.53
N LEU A 33 -12.49 -5.12 -8.54
CA LEU A 33 -12.21 -5.53 -7.15
C LEU A 33 -13.31 -6.42 -6.57
N LYS A 34 -14.58 -6.11 -6.85
CA LYS A 34 -15.72 -6.95 -6.43
C LYS A 34 -15.70 -8.32 -7.10
N GLU A 35 -15.45 -8.38 -8.40
CA GLU A 35 -15.32 -9.64 -9.15
C GLU A 35 -14.19 -10.53 -8.62
N LYS A 36 -13.13 -9.92 -8.09
CA LYS A 36 -12.01 -10.60 -7.42
C LYS A 36 -12.28 -10.96 -5.96
N GLY A 37 -13.51 -10.75 -5.47
CA GLY A 37 -13.94 -11.17 -4.14
C GLY A 37 -13.76 -10.14 -3.02
N ILE A 38 -13.44 -8.88 -3.32
CA ILE A 38 -13.45 -7.82 -2.30
C ILE A 38 -14.90 -7.39 -2.04
N ALA A 39 -15.50 -7.93 -0.98
CA ALA A 39 -16.89 -7.66 -0.61
C ALA A 39 -17.06 -6.56 0.46
N ASN A 40 -15.98 -6.10 1.06
CA ASN A 40 -16.01 -5.12 2.15
C ASN A 40 -16.35 -3.72 1.64
N ASN A 41 -17.61 -3.31 1.79
CA ASN A 41 -18.10 -2.01 1.31
C ASN A 41 -17.36 -0.81 1.93
N LYS A 42 -16.80 -0.92 3.15
CA LYS A 42 -16.01 0.17 3.75
C LYS A 42 -14.71 0.39 2.99
N ILE A 43 -14.03 -0.69 2.61
CA ILE A 43 -12.78 -0.63 1.82
C ILE A 43 -13.07 -0.08 0.42
N LEU A 44 -14.09 -0.63 -0.26
CA LEU A 44 -14.49 -0.17 -1.60
C LEU A 44 -14.87 1.32 -1.60
N SER A 45 -15.61 1.76 -0.58
CA SER A 45 -15.97 3.17 -0.41
C SER A 45 -14.74 4.06 -0.19
N CYS A 46 -13.74 3.61 0.59
CA CYS A 46 -12.48 4.33 0.77
C CYS A 46 -11.70 4.43 -0.55
N ILE A 47 -11.60 3.34 -1.32
CA ILE A 47 -10.92 3.32 -2.62
C ILE A 47 -11.63 4.28 -3.60
N LYS A 48 -12.96 4.29 -3.60
CA LYS A 48 -13.74 5.21 -4.43
C LYS A 48 -13.53 6.67 -4.04
N LYS A 49 -13.39 6.97 -2.74
CA LYS A 49 -13.24 8.33 -2.20
C LYS A 49 -11.83 8.88 -2.39
N ILE A 50 -10.79 8.06 -2.21
CA ILE A 50 -9.40 8.53 -2.23
C ILE A 50 -8.90 8.56 -3.68
N PRO A 51 -8.50 9.74 -4.18
CA PRO A 51 -7.99 9.88 -5.55
C PRO A 51 -6.58 9.25 -5.65
N ARG A 52 -6.49 8.09 -6.30
CA ARG A 52 -5.21 7.37 -6.45
C ARG A 52 -4.20 8.15 -7.29
N GLU A 53 -4.68 9.02 -8.17
CA GLU A 53 -3.90 9.94 -8.99
C GLU A 53 -2.98 10.86 -8.19
N LEU A 54 -3.31 11.21 -6.95
CA LEU A 54 -2.43 11.99 -6.08
C LEU A 54 -1.13 11.29 -5.70
N PHE A 55 -1.09 9.97 -5.83
CA PHE A 55 -0.01 9.12 -5.35
C PHE A 55 0.89 8.60 -6.47
N ILE A 56 0.64 9.01 -7.71
CA ILE A 56 1.31 8.54 -8.93
C ILE A 56 1.83 9.73 -9.70
N GLY A 57 2.97 9.57 -10.38
CA GLY A 57 3.49 10.58 -11.28
C GLY A 57 2.71 10.65 -12.60
N ASP A 58 2.71 11.81 -13.24
CA ASP A 58 1.94 12.12 -14.45
C ASP A 58 2.15 11.11 -15.59
N SER A 59 3.34 10.55 -15.70
CA SER A 59 3.67 9.54 -16.73
C SER A 59 2.82 8.28 -16.70
N PHE A 60 2.09 8.02 -15.61
CA PHE A 60 1.27 6.81 -15.44
C PHE A 60 -0.20 7.12 -15.13
N ILE A 61 -0.61 8.36 -15.38
CA ILE A 61 -1.96 8.83 -15.03
C ILE A 61 -3.06 8.05 -15.77
N GLU A 62 -2.83 7.66 -17.00
CA GLU A 62 -3.76 6.86 -17.81
C GLU A 62 -3.99 5.45 -17.26
N LEU A 63 -3.02 4.93 -16.48
CA LEU A 63 -3.07 3.60 -15.87
C LEU A 63 -3.49 3.63 -14.41
N VAL A 64 -3.84 4.80 -13.88
CA VAL A 64 -4.05 5.02 -12.45
C VAL A 64 -5.10 4.10 -11.85
N TYR A 65 -6.16 3.78 -12.57
CA TYR A 65 -7.24 2.90 -12.14
C TYR A 65 -7.15 1.47 -12.69
N GLU A 66 -6.07 1.15 -13.40
CA GLU A 66 -5.76 -0.24 -13.70
C GLU A 66 -5.39 -1.00 -12.42
N ASN A 67 -5.85 -2.26 -12.34
CA ASN A 67 -5.54 -3.12 -11.20
C ASN A 67 -4.15 -3.74 -11.32
N ILE A 68 -3.14 -2.89 -11.43
CA ILE A 68 -1.72 -3.24 -11.55
C ILE A 68 -0.87 -2.39 -10.58
N PRO A 69 0.31 -2.86 -10.18
CA PRO A 69 1.28 -2.00 -9.52
C PRO A 69 1.87 -1.00 -10.52
N LEU A 70 2.19 0.22 -10.08
CA LEU A 70 2.78 1.25 -10.93
C LEU A 70 4.09 1.78 -10.33
N PRO A 71 5.06 2.19 -11.15
CA PRO A 71 6.31 2.74 -10.66
C PRO A 71 6.11 4.07 -9.92
N ILE A 72 6.89 4.26 -8.86
CA ILE A 72 7.03 5.52 -8.14
C ILE A 72 8.51 5.87 -7.97
N SER A 73 8.81 6.98 -7.30
CA SER A 73 10.19 7.39 -7.01
C SER A 73 10.97 6.32 -6.25
N CYS A 74 12.29 6.45 -6.21
CA CYS A 74 13.23 5.57 -5.49
C CYS A 74 13.21 4.11 -5.97
N ASN A 75 12.86 3.86 -7.23
CA ASN A 75 12.70 2.51 -7.80
C ASN A 75 11.70 1.63 -7.02
N GLN A 76 10.72 2.24 -6.39
CA GLN A 76 9.64 1.55 -5.71
C GLN A 76 8.39 1.48 -6.60
N THR A 77 7.34 0.83 -6.11
CA THR A 77 6.04 0.77 -6.77
C THR A 77 4.93 1.11 -5.78
N ILE A 78 3.90 1.80 -6.26
CA ILE A 78 2.60 1.75 -5.58
C ILE A 78 1.98 0.39 -5.85
N SER A 79 1.54 -0.29 -4.80
CA SER A 79 1.00 -1.66 -4.91
C SER A 79 -0.27 -1.71 -5.77
N GLN A 80 -0.51 -2.88 -6.37
CA GLN A 80 -1.73 -3.20 -7.08
C GLN A 80 -2.96 -2.96 -6.17
N PRO A 81 -4.01 -2.28 -6.65
CA PRO A 81 -5.21 -2.00 -5.86
C PRO A 81 -5.84 -3.21 -5.19
N TYR A 82 -5.92 -4.34 -5.90
CA TYR A 82 -6.43 -5.59 -5.34
C TYR A 82 -5.60 -6.07 -4.14
N VAL A 83 -4.27 -6.04 -4.25
CA VAL A 83 -3.38 -6.47 -3.15
C VAL A 83 -3.57 -5.58 -1.94
N VAL A 84 -3.64 -4.27 -2.12
CA VAL A 84 -3.90 -3.31 -1.03
C VAL A 84 -5.25 -3.59 -0.38
N ALA A 85 -6.32 -3.72 -1.17
CA ALA A 85 -7.67 -3.99 -0.67
C ALA A 85 -7.72 -5.31 0.10
N TYR A 86 -7.15 -6.38 -0.45
CA TYR A 86 -7.10 -7.70 0.15
C TYR A 86 -6.33 -7.72 1.48
N MET A 87 -5.15 -7.10 1.52
CA MET A 87 -4.35 -7.02 2.75
C MET A 87 -5.09 -6.25 3.85
N ILE A 88 -5.72 -5.13 3.52
CA ILE A 88 -6.52 -4.35 4.48
C ILE A 88 -7.74 -5.16 4.95
N ASP A 89 -8.40 -5.89 4.06
CA ASP A 89 -9.58 -6.70 4.42
C ASP A 89 -9.23 -7.85 5.38
N CYS A 90 -8.10 -8.51 5.17
CA CYS A 90 -7.59 -9.55 6.07
C CYS A 90 -7.36 -9.04 7.50
N LEU A 91 -7.02 -7.78 7.68
CA LEU A 91 -6.82 -7.16 8.99
C LEU A 91 -8.14 -6.98 9.76
N ARG A 92 -9.30 -6.89 9.09
CA ARG A 92 -10.63 -6.67 9.68
C ARG A 92 -10.62 -5.51 10.68
N LEU A 93 -10.11 -4.35 10.24
CA LEU A 93 -9.89 -3.18 11.07
C LEU A 93 -11.19 -2.63 11.68
N LYS A 94 -11.05 -2.14 12.91
CA LYS A 94 -12.08 -1.38 13.63
C LYS A 94 -11.68 0.09 13.71
N LYS A 95 -12.66 0.97 13.87
CA LYS A 95 -12.43 2.42 14.05
C LYS A 95 -11.64 2.78 15.32
N THR A 96 -11.53 1.85 16.25
CA THR A 96 -10.76 1.99 17.49
C THR A 96 -9.30 1.56 17.36
N ASP A 97 -8.93 0.89 16.28
CA ASP A 97 -7.63 0.24 16.12
C ASP A 97 -6.52 1.25 15.86
N LYS A 98 -5.33 0.95 16.39
CA LYS A 98 -4.06 1.59 16.06
C LYS A 98 -3.26 0.66 15.16
N VAL A 99 -2.89 1.14 13.99
CA VAL A 99 -2.21 0.35 12.95
C VAL A 99 -0.79 0.81 12.77
N LEU A 100 0.15 -0.13 12.65
CA LEU A 100 1.52 0.13 12.18
C LEU A 100 1.63 -0.29 10.71
N GLU A 101 2.09 0.61 9.87
CA GLU A 101 2.43 0.34 8.47
C GLU A 101 3.95 0.42 8.28
N ILE A 102 4.52 -0.57 7.58
CA ILE A 102 5.92 -0.57 7.16
C ILE A 102 5.97 -0.43 5.63
N GLY A 103 6.55 0.66 5.17
CA GLY A 103 6.61 1.02 3.75
C GLY A 103 5.45 1.94 3.35
N THR A 104 5.53 3.22 3.71
CA THR A 104 4.54 4.25 3.37
C THR A 104 4.43 4.45 1.86
N GLY A 105 5.57 4.40 1.14
CA GLY A 105 5.64 4.77 -0.27
C GLY A 105 5.17 6.20 -0.49
N THR A 106 4.32 6.43 -1.48
CA THR A 106 3.68 7.74 -1.72
C THR A 106 2.46 7.99 -0.82
N GLY A 107 2.05 7.00 0.01
CA GLY A 107 1.02 7.15 1.04
C GLY A 107 -0.39 6.67 0.68
N TYR A 108 -0.60 6.03 -0.45
CA TYR A 108 -1.94 5.58 -0.85
C TYR A 108 -2.58 4.61 0.14
N GLN A 109 -1.87 3.55 0.52
CA GLN A 109 -2.36 2.57 1.49
C GLN A 109 -2.54 3.20 2.87
N THR A 110 -1.62 4.08 3.29
CA THR A 110 -1.73 4.85 4.53
C THR A 110 -3.03 5.66 4.57
N ALA A 111 -3.39 6.33 3.46
CA ALA A 111 -4.62 7.10 3.36
C ALA A 111 -5.88 6.23 3.50
N LEU A 112 -5.89 5.03 2.91
CA LEU A 112 -6.98 4.06 3.09
C LEU A 112 -7.09 3.62 4.56
N LEU A 113 -5.96 3.25 5.19
CA LEU A 113 -5.90 2.86 6.60
C LEU A 113 -6.42 3.97 7.51
N ALA A 114 -6.02 5.23 7.28
CA ALA A 114 -6.46 6.38 8.06
C ALA A 114 -7.98 6.58 8.05
N HIS A 115 -8.66 6.19 6.97
CA HIS A 115 -10.11 6.20 6.91
C HIS A 115 -10.76 5.00 7.61
N LEU A 116 -10.03 3.94 7.91
CA LEU A 116 -10.58 2.68 8.43
C LEU A 116 -10.29 2.44 9.92
N CYS A 117 -9.28 3.10 10.48
CA CYS A 117 -8.86 2.91 11.87
C CYS A 117 -8.81 4.23 12.66
N LYS A 118 -8.47 4.15 13.94
CA LYS A 118 -8.31 5.31 14.83
C LYS A 118 -7.06 6.10 14.50
N HIS A 119 -5.93 5.41 14.31
CA HIS A 119 -4.63 6.05 14.09
C HIS A 119 -3.69 5.13 13.31
N VAL A 120 -2.93 5.71 12.38
CA VAL A 120 -1.89 5.03 11.63
C VAL A 120 -0.53 5.56 12.05
N CYS A 121 0.38 4.66 12.44
CA CYS A 121 1.81 4.94 12.53
C CYS A 121 2.44 4.33 11.27
N THR A 122 3.19 5.11 10.49
CA THR A 122 3.80 4.62 9.25
C THR A 122 5.29 4.92 9.18
N ILE A 123 6.06 3.96 8.67
CA ILE A 123 7.53 4.04 8.57
C ILE A 123 7.93 3.95 7.10
N GLU A 124 8.75 4.92 6.66
CA GLU A 124 9.34 4.94 5.32
C GLU A 124 10.86 5.10 5.41
N ILE A 125 11.59 4.36 4.58
CA ILE A 125 13.07 4.40 4.58
C ILE A 125 13.61 5.49 3.63
N PHE A 126 12.86 5.86 2.60
CA PHE A 126 13.27 6.86 1.61
C PHE A 126 12.68 8.23 1.96
N SER A 127 13.56 9.20 2.31
CA SER A 127 13.12 10.56 2.65
C SER A 127 12.22 11.19 1.59
N LYS A 128 12.55 11.02 0.31
CA LYS A 128 11.75 11.55 -0.81
C LYS A 128 10.32 11.03 -0.82
N LEU A 129 10.10 9.73 -0.53
CA LEU A 129 8.77 9.14 -0.45
C LEU A 129 8.05 9.56 0.83
N TYR A 130 8.77 9.62 1.96
CA TYR A 130 8.26 10.13 3.22
C TYR A 130 7.69 11.53 3.09
N ASP A 131 8.44 12.47 2.48
CA ASP A 131 7.98 13.85 2.27
C ASP A 131 6.81 13.92 1.30
N GLN A 132 6.86 13.14 0.21
CA GLN A 132 5.77 13.07 -0.75
C GLN A 132 4.47 12.55 -0.10
N ALA A 133 4.56 11.52 0.74
CA ALA A 133 3.40 10.96 1.44
C ALA A 133 2.75 12.00 2.36
N LYS A 134 3.56 12.74 3.13
CA LYS A 134 3.05 13.82 4.00
C LYS A 134 2.28 14.87 3.21
N LEU A 135 2.86 15.38 2.11
CA LEU A 135 2.20 16.34 1.24
C LEU A 135 0.87 15.81 0.66
N ASN A 136 0.85 14.54 0.24
CA ASN A 136 -0.37 13.93 -0.29
C ASN A 136 -1.45 13.82 0.79
N HIS A 137 -1.08 13.43 2.01
CA HIS A 137 -2.01 13.32 3.13
C HIS A 137 -2.52 14.70 3.62
N GLU A 138 -1.68 15.73 3.57
CA GLU A 138 -2.10 17.12 3.85
C GLU A 138 -3.16 17.60 2.86
N LYS A 139 -3.00 17.34 1.56
CA LYS A 139 -4.03 17.63 0.53
C LYS A 139 -5.35 16.94 0.84
N LEU A 140 -5.31 15.72 1.41
CA LEU A 140 -6.48 14.98 1.84
C LEU A 140 -7.00 15.36 3.24
N LYS A 141 -6.34 16.30 3.92
CA LYS A 141 -6.65 16.77 5.29
C LYS A 141 -6.71 15.63 6.31
N LEU A 142 -5.86 14.61 6.16
CA LEU A 142 -5.75 13.50 7.09
C LEU A 142 -4.95 13.94 8.33
N LYS A 143 -5.52 13.73 9.55
CA LYS A 143 -4.92 14.19 10.81
C LYS A 143 -4.53 13.06 11.77
N ASN A 144 -4.87 11.82 11.45
CA ASN A 144 -4.66 10.66 12.30
C ASN A 144 -3.51 9.77 11.83
N ILE A 145 -2.43 10.39 11.37
CA ILE A 145 -1.23 9.69 10.88
C ILE A 145 0.01 10.24 11.60
N SER A 146 0.82 9.34 12.17
CA SER A 146 2.16 9.62 12.66
C SER A 146 3.19 9.01 11.72
N TYR A 147 4.26 9.74 11.43
CA TYR A 147 5.26 9.36 10.45
C TYR A 147 6.61 9.15 11.11
N MET A 148 7.36 8.15 10.66
CA MET A 148 8.75 7.94 11.01
C MET A 148 9.58 7.68 9.76
N LEU A 149 10.66 8.45 9.60
CA LEU A 149 11.68 8.17 8.59
C LEU A 149 12.70 7.19 9.19
N GLY A 150 12.84 6.02 8.59
CA GLY A 150 13.79 5.02 9.10
C GLY A 150 13.56 3.61 8.57
N ASN A 151 14.35 2.68 9.10
CA ASN A 151 14.23 1.27 8.77
C ASN A 151 13.11 0.60 9.57
N GLY A 152 12.04 0.22 8.91
CA GLY A 152 10.87 -0.42 9.52
C GLY A 152 11.15 -1.76 10.22
N THR A 153 12.29 -2.42 9.97
CA THR A 153 12.67 -3.64 10.68
C THR A 153 12.93 -3.41 12.18
N HIS A 154 13.21 -2.16 12.56
CA HIS A 154 13.41 -1.75 13.95
C HIS A 154 12.10 -1.51 14.69
N GLY A 155 10.96 -1.52 14.00
CA GLY A 155 9.66 -1.21 14.56
C GLY A 155 9.50 0.28 14.87
N TRP A 156 8.41 0.61 15.58
CA TRP A 156 8.14 1.97 16.05
C TRP A 156 9.01 2.30 17.27
N ILE A 157 9.49 3.54 17.38
CA ILE A 157 10.48 3.93 18.42
C ILE A 157 9.86 3.88 19.82
N GLU A 158 8.61 4.35 19.95
CA GLU A 158 7.93 4.36 21.22
C GLU A 158 7.42 2.95 21.59
N GLN A 159 7.34 2.65 22.89
CA GLN A 159 6.74 1.41 23.38
C GLN A 159 5.20 1.47 23.24
N VAL A 160 4.74 1.27 22.01
CA VAL A 160 3.33 1.27 21.66
C VAL A 160 2.93 -0.10 21.11
N SER A 161 1.78 -0.61 21.58
CA SER A 161 1.20 -1.83 21.06
C SER A 161 0.16 -1.51 19.99
N PHE A 162 0.18 -2.28 18.89
CA PHE A 162 -0.69 -2.11 17.73
C PHE A 162 -1.75 -3.21 17.65
N ASP A 163 -2.95 -2.83 17.21
CA ASP A 163 -4.04 -3.79 16.95
C ASP A 163 -3.80 -4.53 15.64
N ALA A 164 -3.12 -3.89 14.69
CA ALA A 164 -2.74 -4.49 13.44
C ALA A 164 -1.39 -3.96 12.92
N ILE A 165 -0.66 -4.81 12.18
CA ILE A 165 0.57 -4.45 11.48
C ILE A 165 0.44 -4.87 10.01
N ILE A 166 0.74 -3.95 9.10
CA ILE A 166 0.78 -4.20 7.66
C ILE A 166 2.17 -3.87 7.12
N ILE A 167 2.79 -4.81 6.43
CA ILE A 167 4.12 -4.63 5.82
C ILE A 167 3.94 -4.65 4.31
N SER A 168 4.22 -3.53 3.65
CA SER A 168 4.05 -3.40 2.19
C SER A 168 5.24 -3.92 1.39
N ALA A 169 6.38 -4.10 2.04
CA ALA A 169 7.58 -4.68 1.41
C ALA A 169 7.57 -6.20 1.52
N ALA A 170 7.94 -6.89 0.44
CA ALA A 170 8.10 -8.34 0.47
C ALA A 170 9.25 -8.75 1.41
N ALA A 171 8.95 -9.52 2.44
CA ALA A 171 9.91 -10.00 3.41
C ALA A 171 10.00 -11.53 3.42
N LYS A 172 11.20 -12.07 3.71
CA LYS A 172 11.38 -13.51 3.97
C LYS A 172 10.84 -13.89 5.35
N LEU A 173 11.10 -13.05 6.33
CA LEU A 173 10.72 -13.24 7.74
C LEU A 173 10.27 -11.91 8.33
N VAL A 174 9.36 -11.98 9.29
CA VAL A 174 8.92 -10.82 10.07
C VAL A 174 9.90 -10.61 11.23
N PRO A 175 10.44 -9.39 11.41
CA PRO A 175 11.30 -9.09 12.55
C PRO A 175 10.58 -9.28 13.89
N ASN A 176 11.25 -9.92 14.85
CA ASN A 176 10.69 -10.16 16.18
C ASN A 176 10.23 -8.89 16.92
N LYS A 177 10.88 -7.74 16.66
CA LYS A 177 10.46 -6.46 17.23
C LYS A 177 9.05 -6.06 16.81
N LEU A 178 8.66 -6.33 15.55
CA LEU A 178 7.32 -6.07 15.06
C LEU A 178 6.30 -7.00 15.73
N LEU A 179 6.63 -8.28 15.88
CA LEU A 179 5.76 -9.24 16.58
C LEU A 179 5.53 -8.84 18.04
N LYS A 180 6.58 -8.36 18.74
CA LYS A 180 6.49 -7.89 20.12
C LYS A 180 5.66 -6.60 20.29
N SER A 181 5.53 -5.80 19.24
CA SER A 181 4.69 -4.59 19.26
C SER A 181 3.23 -4.87 18.89
N LEU A 182 2.88 -6.11 18.56
CA LEU A 182 1.51 -6.50 18.28
C LEU A 182 0.79 -6.88 19.60
N LYS A 183 -0.43 -6.37 19.79
CA LYS A 183 -1.28 -6.75 20.92
C LYS A 183 -1.66 -8.24 20.85
N ASN A 184 -2.01 -8.82 21.99
CA ASN A 184 -2.62 -10.16 22.04
C ASN A 184 -3.89 -10.18 21.17
N GLY A 185 -3.98 -11.14 20.24
CA GLY A 185 -5.08 -11.21 19.27
C GLY A 185 -4.97 -10.21 18.11
N GLY A 186 -3.93 -9.38 18.06
CA GLY A 186 -3.64 -8.48 16.95
C GLY A 186 -3.28 -9.26 15.68
N LYS A 187 -3.35 -8.58 14.53
CA LYS A 187 -3.14 -9.20 13.21
C LYS A 187 -1.95 -8.59 12.49
N LEU A 188 -1.14 -9.44 11.86
CA LEU A 188 -0.04 -9.02 11.01
C LEU A 188 -0.21 -9.61 9.63
N ILE A 189 -0.05 -8.78 8.60
CA ILE A 189 -0.06 -9.21 7.20
C ILE A 189 1.14 -8.67 6.44
N PHE A 190 1.70 -9.49 5.56
CA PHE A 190 2.78 -9.12 4.67
C PHE A 190 2.83 -10.03 3.44
N PRO A 191 3.33 -9.57 2.29
CA PRO A 191 3.58 -10.41 1.12
C PRO A 191 4.82 -11.25 1.35
N LYS A 192 4.66 -12.58 1.46
CA LYS A 192 5.78 -13.51 1.64
C LYS A 192 6.53 -13.70 0.33
N LYS A 193 7.84 -13.49 0.34
CA LYS A 193 8.70 -13.82 -0.79
C LYS A 193 8.99 -15.33 -0.77
N TYR A 194 8.45 -16.07 -1.73
CA TYR A 194 8.87 -17.46 -1.97
C TYR A 194 10.17 -17.45 -2.78
N SER A 195 11.21 -18.14 -2.32
CA SER A 195 12.34 -18.48 -3.16
C SER A 195 11.90 -19.59 -4.13
N LEU A 196 12.07 -19.37 -5.43
CA LEU A 196 11.85 -20.39 -6.47
C LEU A 196 12.97 -21.46 -6.48
N GLU A 197 13.65 -21.67 -5.36
CA GLU A 197 14.67 -22.71 -5.23
C GLU A 197 14.06 -23.97 -4.65
N HIS A 198 13.26 -24.69 -5.42
CA HIS A 198 13.02 -26.15 -5.29
C HIS A 198 12.04 -26.58 -6.38
N GLN A 199 12.53 -26.55 -7.63
CA GLN A 199 12.09 -27.49 -8.66
C GLN A 199 13.36 -28.00 -9.36
N LYS A 200 13.91 -29.05 -8.80
CA LYS A 200 14.72 -30.04 -9.52
C LYS A 200 13.96 -31.35 -9.48
#